data_1a4c2ef756262f858237e636c349762c
#
_entry.id   1a4c2ef756262f858237e636c349762c
#
_cell.length_a   1.000
_cell.length_b   1.000
_cell.length_c   1.000
_cell.angle_alpha   90.00
_cell.angle_beta   90.00
_cell.angle_gamma   90.00
#
_symmetry.space_group_name_H-M   'P 1'
#
loop_
_entity.id
_entity.type
_entity.pdbx_description
1 polymer ?
#
loop_
_entity_poly.entity_id
_entity_poly.type
_entity_poly.pdbx_seq_one_letter_code
_entity_poly.pdbx_strand_id
1 'polypeptide(L)'
;MNFKLFGKSAPGGKTTETAQRTILTYSLSDKGGKQINDDTAAIFRNGGNVRVFVGDGLGGYAGGKQASEAAAKALKAACRGNMHTDAQLIQAAADANRAVFDLQKRTGGKMKTTMVFLSLEKDTARWMHVGDTRLYIFKDGVRVFQTADHSVSYMAVLMGEITMDQIRFHEDRNRVLRALGGENAKPELSAPRTLEDGEYTFLMCTDGFWEYVKEDEMERTLAESKTPEEWILAMEKILLTRVTTDNDNYTAAAVFCR
;
A
#
# COMPACT_ATOMS: atom_id res chain seq x y z
N MET A 1 1.87 54.30 50.91
CA MET A 1 1.75 52.83 51.03
C MET A 1 1.87 52.23 49.61
N ASN A 2 3.04 51.66 49.30
CA ASN A 2 3.31 51.09 47.98
C ASN A 2 3.07 49.58 48.06
N PHE A 3 2.07 49.07 47.33
CA PHE A 3 1.92 47.65 47.09
C PHE A 3 2.62 47.24 45.80
N LYS A 4 3.70 46.47 45.91
CA LYS A 4 4.36 45.72 44.80
C LYS A 4 3.56 44.44 44.54
N LEU A 5 2.96 44.31 43.35
CA LEU A 5 2.43 43.05 42.85
C LEU A 5 3.55 42.26 42.19
N PHE A 6 3.87 41.09 42.77
CA PHE A 6 4.76 40.10 42.16
C PHE A 6 4.00 39.29 41.14
N GLY A 7 4.30 39.52 39.85
CA GLY A 7 3.83 38.66 38.76
C GLY A 7 4.61 37.32 38.80
N LYS A 8 3.90 36.21 38.99
CA LYS A 8 4.45 34.86 38.75
C LYS A 8 4.52 34.62 37.25
N SER A 9 5.74 34.43 36.74
CA SER A 9 5.99 33.89 35.41
C SER A 9 5.51 32.43 35.34
N ALA A 10 4.63 32.14 34.38
CA ALA A 10 4.26 30.77 34.06
C ALA A 10 5.47 29.96 33.53
N PRO A 11 5.59 28.68 33.85
CA PRO A 11 6.69 27.87 33.33
C PRO A 11 6.51 27.72 31.81
N GLY A 12 7.55 28.08 31.07
CA GLY A 12 7.63 27.91 29.63
C GLY A 12 7.43 26.44 29.24
N GLY A 13 6.42 26.17 28.46
CA GLY A 13 6.22 24.87 27.85
C GLY A 13 7.44 24.53 26.98
N LYS A 14 8.14 23.48 27.30
CA LYS A 14 9.15 22.89 26.43
C LYS A 14 8.40 22.34 25.21
N THR A 15 8.51 22.99 24.07
CA THR A 15 8.25 22.38 22.78
C THR A 15 9.31 21.32 22.60
N THR A 16 8.97 20.06 22.83
CA THR A 16 9.77 18.92 22.35
C THR A 16 9.72 18.96 20.83
N GLU A 17 10.80 19.40 20.18
CA GLU A 17 11.00 19.11 18.76
C GLU A 17 11.01 17.59 18.64
N THR A 18 9.96 17.01 18.07
CA THR A 18 9.96 15.61 17.66
C THR A 18 11.00 15.44 16.56
N ALA A 19 12.01 14.61 16.81
CA ALA A 19 13.03 14.29 15.83
C ALA A 19 12.33 13.77 14.57
N GLN A 20 12.67 14.35 13.41
CA GLN A 20 12.08 13.96 12.13
C GLN A 20 12.44 12.50 11.85
N ARG A 21 11.44 11.65 11.62
CA ARG A 21 11.64 10.22 11.31
C ARG A 21 12.47 10.03 10.05
N THR A 22 13.38 9.09 10.10
CA THR A 22 14.07 8.61 8.89
C THR A 22 13.16 7.66 8.13
N ILE A 23 12.89 7.96 6.86
CA ILE A 23 12.03 7.13 6.00
C ILE A 23 12.88 6.47 4.91
N LEU A 24 13.04 5.16 5.02
CA LEU A 24 13.68 4.31 4.00
C LEU A 24 12.62 3.59 3.19
N THR A 25 12.88 3.40 1.89
CA THR A 25 11.93 2.74 0.98
C THR A 25 12.66 1.85 -0.01
N TYR A 26 12.04 0.73 -0.34
CA TYR A 26 12.48 -0.14 -1.44
C TYR A 26 11.26 -0.77 -2.12
N SER A 27 11.37 -1.09 -3.40
CA SER A 27 10.35 -1.85 -4.12
C SER A 27 10.98 -2.84 -5.09
N LEU A 28 10.35 -3.99 -5.19
CA LEU A 28 10.64 -5.06 -6.13
C LEU A 28 9.39 -5.30 -6.98
N SER A 29 9.58 -5.58 -8.26
CA SER A 29 8.48 -5.98 -9.15
C SER A 29 9.07 -6.90 -10.22
N ASP A 30 8.55 -8.11 -10.30
CA ASP A 30 9.00 -9.13 -11.26
C ASP A 30 7.80 -9.71 -12.02
N LYS A 31 8.05 -10.12 -13.26
CA LYS A 31 7.02 -10.70 -14.11
C LYS A 31 6.65 -12.14 -13.73
N GLY A 32 7.43 -12.80 -12.87
CA GLY A 32 7.25 -14.20 -12.58
C GLY A 32 7.33 -15.07 -13.83
N GLY A 33 6.41 -15.99 -13.96
CA GLY A 33 6.27 -16.87 -15.12
C GLY A 33 5.57 -16.26 -16.33
N LYS A 34 5.06 -15.02 -16.23
CA LYS A 34 4.34 -14.37 -17.33
C LYS A 34 5.29 -13.72 -18.34
N GLN A 35 4.78 -13.39 -19.52
CA GLN A 35 5.55 -12.65 -20.52
C GLN A 35 5.63 -11.15 -20.22
N ILE A 36 4.55 -10.59 -19.65
CA ILE A 36 4.41 -9.18 -19.30
C ILE A 36 4.23 -9.08 -17.79
N ASN A 37 4.83 -8.06 -17.21
CA ASN A 37 4.57 -7.68 -15.83
C ASN A 37 3.47 -6.62 -15.83
N ASP A 38 2.25 -7.00 -15.46
CA ASP A 38 1.10 -6.11 -15.38
C ASP A 38 1.05 -5.30 -14.07
N ASP A 39 1.86 -5.70 -13.08
CA ASP A 39 2.01 -4.97 -11.83
C ASP A 39 2.76 -3.65 -12.02
N THR A 40 2.47 -2.70 -11.14
CA THR A 40 3.22 -1.44 -11.03
C THR A 40 3.41 -1.05 -9.58
N ALA A 41 4.67 -0.79 -9.19
CA ALA A 41 5.03 -0.09 -7.95
C ALA A 41 5.60 1.28 -8.29
N ALA A 42 5.25 2.30 -7.49
CA ALA A 42 5.78 3.65 -7.66
C ALA A 42 5.94 4.35 -6.30
N ILE A 43 7.11 4.96 -6.09
CA ILE A 43 7.45 5.71 -4.89
C ILE A 43 7.61 7.17 -5.27
N PHE A 44 6.86 8.06 -4.60
CA PHE A 44 6.87 9.49 -4.84
C PHE A 44 7.38 10.21 -3.58
N ARG A 45 8.35 11.09 -3.74
CA ARG A 45 8.88 11.92 -2.67
C ARG A 45 8.65 13.39 -3.00
N ASN A 46 8.16 14.14 -1.99
CA ASN A 46 7.99 15.58 -2.09
C ASN A 46 8.29 16.21 -0.72
N GLY A 47 9.46 16.85 -0.61
CA GLY A 47 10.00 17.27 0.69
C GLY A 47 10.22 16.05 1.60
N GLY A 48 9.77 16.12 2.86
CA GLY A 48 9.80 15.02 3.83
C GLY A 48 8.67 13.99 3.66
N ASN A 49 7.74 14.20 2.71
CA ASN A 49 6.59 13.33 2.50
C ASN A 49 6.94 12.17 1.56
N VAL A 50 6.45 10.97 1.88
CA VAL A 50 6.61 9.78 1.05
C VAL A 50 5.24 9.22 0.71
N ARG A 51 5.05 8.91 -0.56
CA ARG A 51 3.84 8.26 -1.06
C ARG A 51 4.22 7.06 -1.89
N VAL A 52 3.49 5.97 -1.70
CA VAL A 52 3.76 4.70 -2.38
C VAL A 52 2.48 4.18 -3.00
N PHE A 53 2.57 3.76 -4.24
CA PHE A 53 1.52 3.07 -4.97
C PHE A 53 2.01 1.66 -5.32
N VAL A 54 1.12 0.69 -5.14
CA VAL A 54 1.25 -0.67 -5.68
C VAL A 54 -0.10 -1.06 -6.27
N GLY A 55 -0.10 -1.61 -7.46
CA GLY A 55 -1.31 -2.07 -8.13
C GLY A 55 -1.00 -3.22 -9.08
N ASP A 56 -1.90 -4.20 -9.08
CA ASP A 56 -1.96 -5.32 -10.01
C ASP A 56 -2.87 -4.96 -11.17
N GLY A 57 -2.36 -5.11 -12.37
CA GLY A 57 -3.05 -4.77 -13.61
C GLY A 57 -3.85 -5.92 -14.19
N LEU A 58 -5.16 -5.78 -14.25
CA LEU A 58 -6.10 -6.79 -14.69
C LEU A 58 -6.53 -6.56 -16.16
N GLY A 59 -6.18 -7.47 -17.07
CA GLY A 59 -6.60 -7.39 -18.47
C GLY A 59 -5.63 -8.09 -19.43
N GLY A 60 -6.13 -8.82 -20.40
CA GLY A 60 -5.28 -9.52 -21.38
C GLY A 60 -4.51 -8.56 -22.31
N TYR A 61 -3.46 -9.10 -23.00
CA TYR A 61 -2.67 -8.40 -24.03
C TYR A 61 -2.12 -7.03 -23.60
N ALA A 62 -1.35 -6.96 -22.51
CA ALA A 62 -0.76 -5.74 -21.96
C ALA A 62 -1.76 -4.68 -21.46
N GLY A 63 -3.05 -4.97 -21.43
CA GLY A 63 -4.07 -4.05 -20.93
C GLY A 63 -3.91 -3.78 -19.43
N GLY A 64 -3.57 -4.81 -18.64
CA GLY A 64 -3.30 -4.70 -17.21
C GLY A 64 -2.17 -3.73 -16.91
N LYS A 65 -1.02 -3.87 -17.60
CA LYS A 65 0.13 -2.98 -17.48
C LYS A 65 -0.25 -1.52 -17.73
N GLN A 66 -0.98 -1.28 -18.81
CA GLN A 66 -1.42 0.08 -19.16
C GLN A 66 -2.35 0.66 -18.09
N ALA A 67 -3.22 -0.15 -17.50
CA ALA A 67 -4.13 0.30 -16.44
C ALA A 67 -3.39 0.65 -15.15
N SER A 68 -2.48 -0.21 -14.67
CA SER A 68 -1.70 0.02 -13.46
C SER A 68 -0.78 1.24 -13.60
N GLU A 69 -0.14 1.42 -14.76
CA GLU A 69 0.67 2.60 -15.06
C GLU A 69 -0.15 3.89 -15.17
N ALA A 70 -1.35 3.84 -15.78
CA ALA A 70 -2.24 5.00 -15.87
C ALA A 70 -2.69 5.48 -14.48
N ALA A 71 -3.04 4.55 -13.59
CA ALA A 71 -3.38 4.85 -12.21
C ALA A 71 -2.19 5.46 -11.46
N ALA A 72 -1.00 4.85 -11.55
CA ALA A 72 0.23 5.36 -10.94
C ALA A 72 0.57 6.78 -11.41
N LYS A 73 0.44 7.05 -12.72
CA LYS A 73 0.68 8.37 -13.32
C LYS A 73 -0.29 9.43 -12.82
N ALA A 74 -1.57 9.11 -12.68
CA ALA A 74 -2.58 10.02 -12.15
C ALA A 74 -2.30 10.34 -10.68
N LEU A 75 -2.01 9.34 -9.84
CA LEU A 75 -1.63 9.52 -8.45
C LEU A 75 -0.34 10.35 -8.31
N LYS A 76 0.66 10.12 -9.16
CA LYS A 76 1.88 10.96 -9.19
C LYS A 76 1.56 12.42 -9.46
N ALA A 77 0.64 12.72 -10.35
CA ALA A 77 0.21 14.09 -10.63
C ALA A 77 -0.47 14.74 -9.41
N ALA A 78 -1.36 14.00 -8.72
CA ALA A 78 -2.01 14.44 -7.50
C ALA A 78 -1.00 14.68 -6.36
N CYS A 79 0.08 13.90 -6.27
CA CYS A 79 1.14 14.03 -5.26
C CYS A 79 1.96 15.31 -5.34
N ARG A 80 1.82 16.13 -6.39
CA ARG A 80 2.43 17.46 -6.47
C ARG A 80 1.80 18.44 -5.47
N GLY A 81 0.55 18.22 -5.06
CA GLY A 81 -0.17 18.95 -4.03
C GLY A 81 -0.09 18.27 -2.66
N ASN A 82 -0.78 18.87 -1.70
CA ASN A 82 -0.99 18.28 -0.38
C ASN A 82 -1.98 17.13 -0.44
N MET A 83 -1.80 16.14 0.42
CA MET A 83 -2.63 14.93 0.52
C MET A 83 -3.10 14.70 1.97
N HIS A 84 -3.41 15.81 2.67
CA HIS A 84 -3.73 15.80 4.10
C HIS A 84 -5.19 15.51 4.43
N THR A 85 -6.10 15.80 3.50
CA THR A 85 -7.55 15.69 3.73
C THR A 85 -8.18 14.50 3.01
N ASP A 86 -9.31 14.03 3.52
CA ASP A 86 -10.12 12.99 2.87
C ASP A 86 -10.49 13.39 1.44
N ALA A 87 -10.90 14.65 1.26
CA ALA A 87 -11.29 15.16 -0.05
C ALA A 87 -10.16 15.08 -1.07
N GLN A 88 -8.92 15.38 -0.68
CA GLN A 88 -7.75 15.30 -1.56
C GLN A 88 -7.42 13.84 -1.94
N LEU A 89 -7.50 12.92 -0.99
CA LEU A 89 -7.26 11.49 -1.24
C LEU A 89 -8.37 10.89 -2.11
N ILE A 90 -9.64 11.21 -1.82
CA ILE A 90 -10.79 10.77 -2.61
C ILE A 90 -10.69 11.30 -4.05
N GLN A 91 -10.30 12.59 -4.22
CA GLN A 91 -10.11 13.18 -5.54
C GLN A 91 -8.98 12.48 -6.30
N ALA A 92 -7.85 12.20 -5.65
CA ALA A 92 -6.73 11.48 -6.27
C ALA A 92 -7.14 10.07 -6.73
N ALA A 93 -7.92 9.35 -5.92
CA ALA A 93 -8.47 8.06 -6.30
C ALA A 93 -9.46 8.16 -7.48
N ALA A 94 -10.31 9.20 -7.48
CA ALA A 94 -11.23 9.47 -8.59
C ALA A 94 -10.48 9.79 -9.89
N ASP A 95 -9.40 10.55 -9.81
CA ASP A 95 -8.56 10.88 -10.96
C ASP A 95 -7.82 9.64 -11.50
N ALA A 96 -7.33 8.77 -10.60
CA ALA A 96 -6.73 7.49 -10.99
C ALA A 96 -7.76 6.58 -11.70
N ASN A 97 -8.96 6.46 -11.13
CA ASN A 97 -10.05 5.69 -11.75
C ASN A 97 -10.44 6.26 -13.14
N ARG A 98 -10.56 7.57 -13.24
CA ARG A 98 -10.85 8.26 -14.52
C ARG A 98 -9.75 7.98 -15.56
N ALA A 99 -8.48 8.00 -15.17
CA ALA A 99 -7.37 7.73 -16.08
C ALA A 99 -7.47 6.34 -16.71
N VAL A 100 -7.88 5.32 -15.92
CA VAL A 100 -8.12 3.96 -16.41
C VAL A 100 -9.35 3.92 -17.34
N PHE A 101 -10.45 4.57 -17.01
CA PHE A 101 -11.64 4.67 -17.89
C PHE A 101 -11.33 5.36 -19.21
N ASP A 102 -10.57 6.45 -19.18
CA ASP A 102 -10.20 7.17 -20.40
C ASP A 102 -9.30 6.32 -21.29
N LEU A 103 -8.45 5.48 -20.69
CA LEU A 103 -7.66 4.49 -21.41
C LEU A 103 -8.56 3.44 -22.08
N GLN A 104 -9.52 2.88 -21.35
CA GLN A 104 -10.50 1.91 -21.89
C GLN A 104 -11.25 2.49 -23.09
N LYS A 105 -11.72 3.74 -22.99
CA LYS A 105 -12.43 4.43 -24.10
C LYS A 105 -11.55 4.58 -25.33
N ARG A 106 -10.26 4.92 -25.15
CA ARG A 106 -9.33 5.11 -26.28
C ARG A 106 -8.94 3.82 -26.97
N THR A 107 -8.82 2.72 -26.20
CA THR A 107 -8.30 1.44 -26.72
C THR A 107 -9.39 0.43 -27.03
N GLY A 108 -10.63 0.65 -26.57
CA GLY A 108 -11.72 -0.33 -26.62
C GLY A 108 -11.53 -1.53 -25.68
N GLY A 109 -10.50 -1.50 -24.83
CA GLY A 109 -10.19 -2.59 -23.89
C GLY A 109 -11.00 -2.52 -22.59
N LYS A 110 -11.00 -3.62 -21.83
CA LYS A 110 -11.69 -3.73 -20.52
C LYS A 110 -10.69 -3.89 -19.38
N MET A 111 -9.55 -3.20 -19.47
CA MET A 111 -8.48 -3.29 -18.48
C MET A 111 -8.87 -2.61 -17.16
N LYS A 112 -8.36 -3.12 -16.05
CA LYS A 112 -8.56 -2.58 -14.69
C LYS A 112 -7.25 -2.66 -13.93
N THR A 113 -7.21 -2.12 -12.72
CA THR A 113 -6.09 -2.35 -11.79
C THR A 113 -6.57 -2.30 -10.35
N THR A 114 -6.00 -3.12 -9.50
CA THR A 114 -6.09 -2.95 -8.04
C THR A 114 -5.30 -1.71 -7.62
N MET A 115 -5.40 -1.31 -6.39
CA MET A 115 -4.64 -0.18 -5.84
C MET A 115 -4.45 -0.33 -4.34
N VAL A 116 -3.22 -0.20 -3.88
CA VAL A 116 -2.88 0.32 -2.55
C VAL A 116 -2.10 1.61 -2.74
N PHE A 117 -2.52 2.65 -2.05
CA PHE A 117 -1.82 3.93 -2.02
C PHE A 117 -1.61 4.35 -0.57
N LEU A 118 -0.34 4.47 -0.16
CA LEU A 118 0.09 4.94 1.16
C LEU A 118 0.60 6.38 1.04
N SER A 119 0.16 7.26 1.94
CA SER A 119 0.70 8.62 2.12
C SER A 119 1.25 8.76 3.54
N LEU A 120 2.54 9.05 3.63
CA LEU A 120 3.24 9.37 4.87
C LEU A 120 3.61 10.85 4.85
N GLU A 121 3.07 11.61 5.78
CA GLU A 121 3.29 13.04 5.92
C GLU A 121 3.59 13.37 7.38
N LYS A 122 4.83 13.78 7.67
CA LYS A 122 5.33 13.93 9.04
C LYS A 122 5.10 12.63 9.83
N ASP A 123 4.35 12.71 10.94
CA ASP A 123 4.03 11.57 11.82
C ASP A 123 2.61 11.01 11.54
N THR A 124 2.09 11.18 10.33
CA THR A 124 0.76 10.69 9.98
C THR A 124 0.82 9.78 8.76
N ALA A 125 0.27 8.58 8.91
CA ALA A 125 0.04 7.64 7.82
C ALA A 125 -1.45 7.64 7.42
N ARG A 126 -1.69 7.61 6.11
CA ARG A 126 -3.02 7.42 5.52
C ARG A 126 -2.89 6.51 4.31
N TRP A 127 -3.91 5.72 4.06
CA TRP A 127 -3.91 4.84 2.89
C TRP A 127 -5.30 4.73 2.27
N MET A 128 -5.30 4.34 1.02
CA MET A 128 -6.48 3.91 0.27
C MET A 128 -6.18 2.58 -0.39
N HIS A 129 -7.18 1.72 -0.48
CA HIS A 129 -7.04 0.49 -1.26
C HIS A 129 -8.32 0.13 -2.01
N VAL A 130 -8.17 -0.58 -3.10
CA VAL A 130 -9.24 -1.26 -3.85
C VAL A 130 -8.66 -2.50 -4.53
N GLY A 131 -9.34 -3.63 -4.36
CA GLY A 131 -8.87 -4.94 -4.83
C GLY A 131 -8.30 -5.77 -3.68
N ASP A 132 -7.39 -6.65 -4.01
CA ASP A 132 -6.73 -7.64 -3.16
C ASP A 132 -5.20 -7.44 -3.06
N THR A 133 -4.68 -6.36 -3.66
CA THR A 133 -3.37 -5.83 -3.29
C THR A 133 -3.44 -5.35 -1.84
N ARG A 134 -2.55 -5.85 -0.99
CA ARG A 134 -2.62 -5.67 0.45
C ARG A 134 -1.63 -4.64 0.97
N LEU A 135 -2.03 -3.93 2.05
CA LEU A 135 -1.16 -3.19 2.94
C LEU A 135 -1.10 -3.91 4.28
N TYR A 136 0.11 -4.17 4.75
CA TYR A 136 0.42 -4.60 6.11
C TYR A 136 1.14 -3.49 6.85
N ILE A 137 0.81 -3.29 8.13
CA ILE A 137 1.49 -2.35 9.03
C ILE A 137 2.05 -3.12 10.20
N PHE A 138 3.33 -2.91 10.48
CA PHE A 138 4.03 -3.45 11.62
C PHE A 138 4.45 -2.31 12.55
N LYS A 139 4.34 -2.51 13.85
CA LYS A 139 4.88 -1.64 14.89
C LYS A 139 5.86 -2.44 15.73
N ASP A 140 7.09 -1.98 15.84
CA ASP A 140 8.17 -2.63 16.59
C ASP A 140 8.34 -4.12 16.20
N GLY A 141 8.25 -4.40 14.89
CA GLY A 141 8.42 -5.73 14.32
C GLY A 141 7.17 -6.62 14.32
N VAL A 142 6.07 -6.22 14.98
CA VAL A 142 4.83 -7.00 15.08
C VAL A 142 3.76 -6.44 14.16
N ARG A 143 3.05 -7.29 13.42
CA ARG A 143 1.94 -6.90 12.56
C ARG A 143 0.76 -6.40 13.39
N VAL A 144 0.36 -5.15 13.16
CA VAL A 144 -0.75 -4.50 13.87
C VAL A 144 -1.95 -4.18 12.97
N PHE A 145 -1.80 -4.35 11.66
CA PHE A 145 -2.88 -4.08 10.69
C PHE A 145 -2.64 -4.81 9.37
N GLN A 146 -3.73 -5.12 8.68
CA GLN A 146 -3.78 -5.60 7.31
C GLN A 146 -5.08 -5.10 6.67
N THR A 147 -5.03 -4.71 5.38
CA THR A 147 -6.23 -4.38 4.61
C THR A 147 -7.10 -5.62 4.36
N ALA A 148 -8.40 -5.40 4.26
CA ALA A 148 -9.35 -6.43 3.85
C ALA A 148 -9.45 -6.48 2.31
N ASP A 149 -9.39 -7.68 1.72
CA ASP A 149 -9.47 -7.81 0.27
C ASP A 149 -10.88 -7.50 -0.25
N HIS A 150 -10.97 -6.89 -1.41
CA HIS A 150 -12.24 -6.80 -2.14
C HIS A 150 -12.34 -7.97 -3.13
N SER A 151 -12.42 -9.20 -2.62
CA SER A 151 -12.41 -10.45 -3.39
C SER A 151 -13.54 -11.39 -2.98
N VAL A 152 -13.83 -12.37 -3.83
CA VAL A 152 -14.82 -13.42 -3.54
C VAL A 152 -14.37 -14.28 -2.36
N SER A 153 -13.10 -14.63 -2.29
CA SER A 153 -12.53 -15.41 -1.19
C SER A 153 -12.62 -14.68 0.16
N TYR A 154 -12.48 -13.35 0.19
CA TYR A 154 -12.69 -12.60 1.42
C TYR A 154 -14.17 -12.56 1.84
N MET A 155 -15.12 -12.57 0.89
CA MET A 155 -16.54 -12.72 1.23
C MET A 155 -16.82 -14.06 1.91
N ALA A 156 -16.16 -15.15 1.48
CA ALA A 156 -16.25 -16.45 2.15
C ALA A 156 -15.72 -16.41 3.60
N VAL A 157 -14.66 -15.61 3.87
CA VAL A 157 -14.20 -15.36 5.25
C VAL A 157 -15.25 -14.64 6.07
N LEU A 158 -15.89 -13.59 5.53
CA LEU A 158 -16.94 -12.85 6.24
C LEU A 158 -18.18 -13.70 6.53
N MET A 159 -18.48 -14.70 5.68
CA MET A 159 -19.56 -15.67 5.89
C MET A 159 -19.16 -16.80 6.86
N GLY A 160 -17.90 -16.87 7.27
CA GLY A 160 -17.38 -17.91 8.16
C GLY A 160 -17.16 -19.27 7.48
N GLU A 161 -17.11 -19.30 6.15
CA GLU A 161 -16.90 -20.52 5.35
C GLU A 161 -15.43 -20.94 5.35
N ILE A 162 -14.52 -19.95 5.34
CA ILE A 162 -13.06 -20.16 5.39
C ILE A 162 -12.39 -19.17 6.36
N THR A 163 -11.14 -19.44 6.75
CA THR A 163 -10.29 -18.52 7.52
C THR A 163 -9.48 -17.62 6.59
N MET A 164 -8.88 -16.54 7.13
CA MET A 164 -7.99 -15.64 6.37
C MET A 164 -6.82 -16.38 5.71
N ASP A 165 -6.23 -17.36 6.40
CA ASP A 165 -5.09 -18.12 5.87
C ASP A 165 -5.52 -19.04 4.71
N GLN A 166 -6.79 -19.45 4.66
CA GLN A 166 -7.32 -20.30 3.60
C GLN A 166 -7.60 -19.55 2.30
N ILE A 167 -7.63 -18.20 2.32
CA ILE A 167 -7.77 -17.37 1.10
C ILE A 167 -6.74 -17.79 0.04
N ARG A 168 -5.47 -18.03 0.44
CA ARG A 168 -4.36 -18.40 -0.44
C ARG A 168 -4.60 -19.65 -1.27
N PHE A 169 -5.50 -20.51 -0.82
CA PHE A 169 -5.79 -21.82 -1.42
C PHE A 169 -7.22 -21.90 -1.98
N HIS A 170 -8.01 -20.81 -1.88
CA HIS A 170 -9.38 -20.79 -2.35
C HIS A 170 -9.42 -20.80 -3.89
N GLU A 171 -10.37 -21.53 -4.47
CA GLU A 171 -10.51 -21.64 -5.94
C GLU A 171 -10.79 -20.30 -6.62
N ASP A 172 -11.53 -19.42 -5.94
CA ASP A 172 -11.89 -18.07 -6.41
C ASP A 172 -10.95 -16.97 -5.87
N ARG A 173 -9.73 -17.30 -5.42
CA ARG A 173 -8.83 -16.31 -4.82
C ARG A 173 -8.49 -15.14 -5.76
N ASN A 174 -8.40 -15.40 -7.05
CA ASN A 174 -8.10 -14.39 -8.08
C ASN A 174 -9.35 -13.61 -8.56
N ARG A 175 -10.53 -13.82 -7.94
CA ARG A 175 -11.77 -13.12 -8.31
C ARG A 175 -11.93 -11.83 -7.51
N VAL A 176 -11.39 -10.75 -8.09
CA VAL A 176 -11.49 -9.39 -7.54
C VAL A 176 -12.88 -8.82 -7.81
N LEU A 177 -13.53 -8.29 -6.78
CA LEU A 177 -14.88 -7.70 -6.85
C LEU A 177 -14.85 -6.19 -7.19
N ARG A 178 -13.77 -5.50 -6.83
CA ARG A 178 -13.61 -4.06 -7.04
C ARG A 178 -12.19 -3.77 -7.53
N ALA A 179 -12.10 -2.93 -8.57
CA ALA A 179 -10.82 -2.45 -9.11
C ALA A 179 -11.03 -1.08 -9.78
N LEU A 180 -9.98 -0.28 -9.91
CA LEU A 180 -10.01 0.95 -10.72
C LEU A 180 -10.28 0.59 -12.18
N GLY A 181 -11.06 1.42 -12.88
CA GLY A 181 -11.60 1.11 -14.20
C GLY A 181 -12.87 0.26 -14.18
N GLY A 182 -13.40 -0.07 -12.99
CA GLY A 182 -14.68 -0.73 -12.80
C GLY A 182 -15.79 0.24 -12.37
N GLU A 183 -17.05 -0.08 -12.69
CA GLU A 183 -18.21 0.75 -12.29
C GLU A 183 -18.32 0.91 -10.76
N ASN A 184 -17.89 -0.11 -10.02
CA ASN A 184 -17.90 -0.16 -8.55
C ASN A 184 -16.52 0.14 -7.92
N ALA A 185 -15.66 0.87 -8.61
CA ALA A 185 -14.37 1.29 -8.07
C ALA A 185 -14.56 2.33 -6.96
N LYS A 186 -14.81 1.85 -5.75
CA LYS A 186 -14.88 2.67 -4.52
C LYS A 186 -13.69 2.27 -3.65
N PRO A 187 -12.57 2.99 -3.72
CA PRO A 187 -11.46 2.76 -2.80
C PRO A 187 -11.90 2.98 -1.36
N GLU A 188 -11.46 2.09 -0.48
CA GLU A 188 -11.61 2.26 0.95
C GLU A 188 -10.52 3.19 1.45
N LEU A 189 -10.90 4.24 2.17
CA LEU A 189 -10.01 5.24 2.74
C LEU A 189 -9.85 5.00 4.24
N SER A 190 -8.61 4.96 4.72
CA SER A 190 -8.33 4.91 6.15
C SER A 190 -8.60 6.23 6.85
N ALA A 191 -8.95 6.17 8.14
CA ALA A 191 -8.76 7.30 9.03
C ALA A 191 -7.26 7.65 9.13
N PRO A 192 -6.91 8.92 9.41
CA PRO A 192 -5.52 9.28 9.71
C PRO A 192 -4.99 8.48 10.90
N ARG A 193 -3.81 7.89 10.73
CA ARG A 193 -3.11 7.16 11.80
C ARG A 193 -1.88 7.94 12.21
N THR A 194 -1.86 8.43 13.43
CA THR A 194 -0.66 9.04 14.02
C THR A 194 0.37 7.94 14.31
N LEU A 195 1.60 8.16 13.87
CA LEU A 195 2.73 7.32 14.18
C LEU A 195 3.31 7.77 15.52
N GLU A 196 2.92 7.05 16.57
CA GLU A 196 3.44 7.25 17.94
C GLU A 196 4.92 6.82 18.02
N ASP A 197 5.52 6.94 19.21
CA ASP A 197 6.87 6.44 19.43
C ASP A 197 7.01 4.96 19.04
N GLY A 198 8.18 4.59 18.53
CA GLY A 198 8.49 3.27 18.02
C GLY A 198 8.75 3.24 16.51
N GLU A 199 9.16 2.09 16.01
CA GLU A 199 9.41 1.87 14.59
C GLU A 199 8.13 1.41 13.88
N TYR A 200 7.81 2.05 12.75
CA TYR A 200 6.72 1.59 11.88
C TYR A 200 7.28 1.07 10.57
N THR A 201 6.75 -0.06 10.15
CA THR A 201 7.08 -0.66 8.86
C THR A 201 5.79 -0.92 8.08
N PHE A 202 5.80 -0.56 6.80
CA PHE A 202 4.68 -0.76 5.89
C PHE A 202 5.14 -1.67 4.76
N LEU A 203 4.34 -2.69 4.45
CA LEU A 203 4.50 -3.54 3.28
C LEU A 203 3.24 -3.43 2.42
N MET A 204 3.41 -3.12 1.16
CA MET A 204 2.36 -3.18 0.15
C MET A 204 2.75 -4.23 -0.87
N CYS A 205 1.86 -5.16 -1.21
CA CYS A 205 2.18 -6.21 -2.17
C CYS A 205 0.96 -6.76 -2.90
N THR A 206 1.16 -7.20 -4.14
CA THR A 206 0.18 -7.89 -4.96
C THR A 206 0.00 -9.34 -4.52
N ASP A 207 -1.04 -10.01 -5.04
CA ASP A 207 -1.39 -11.39 -4.70
C ASP A 207 -0.26 -12.37 -5.05
N GLY A 208 0.40 -12.21 -6.21
CA GLY A 208 1.55 -13.03 -6.57
C GLY A 208 2.73 -12.94 -5.59
N PHE A 209 2.72 -11.98 -4.64
CA PHE A 209 3.69 -11.93 -3.55
C PHE A 209 3.12 -12.49 -2.24
N TRP A 210 1.97 -11.99 -1.76
CA TRP A 210 1.44 -12.38 -0.45
C TRP A 210 0.86 -13.80 -0.45
N GLU A 211 0.47 -14.38 -1.58
CA GLU A 211 0.05 -15.77 -1.65
C GLU A 211 1.18 -16.74 -1.23
N TYR A 212 2.42 -16.39 -1.50
CA TYR A 212 3.58 -17.25 -1.24
C TYR A 212 4.37 -16.90 0.02
N VAL A 213 4.21 -15.70 0.59
CA VAL A 213 4.89 -15.28 1.82
C VAL A 213 3.86 -15.10 2.93
N LYS A 214 3.97 -15.90 3.99
CA LYS A 214 3.04 -15.87 5.12
C LYS A 214 3.37 -14.73 6.09
N GLU A 215 2.38 -14.32 6.86
CA GLU A 215 2.50 -13.20 7.80
C GLU A 215 3.54 -13.43 8.89
N ASP A 216 3.68 -14.67 9.40
CA ASP A 216 4.71 -15.05 10.37
C ASP A 216 6.12 -15.00 9.76
N GLU A 217 6.24 -15.29 8.45
CA GLU A 217 7.49 -15.16 7.73
C GLU A 217 7.85 -13.69 7.45
N MET A 218 6.84 -12.85 7.20
CA MET A 218 7.03 -11.40 7.10
C MET A 218 7.61 -10.84 8.39
N GLU A 219 7.03 -11.20 9.56
CA GLU A 219 7.53 -10.78 10.87
C GLU A 219 8.94 -11.30 11.16
N ARG A 220 9.18 -12.59 10.93
CA ARG A 220 10.49 -13.19 11.15
C ARG A 220 11.58 -12.54 10.31
N THR A 221 11.33 -12.38 9.01
CA THR A 221 12.31 -11.74 8.12
C THR A 221 12.49 -10.26 8.42
N LEU A 222 11.45 -9.55 8.91
CA LEU A 222 11.56 -8.17 9.35
C LEU A 222 12.52 -8.04 10.55
N ALA A 223 12.42 -8.94 11.53
CA ALA A 223 13.29 -8.94 12.70
C ALA A 223 14.78 -9.15 12.36
N GLU A 224 15.06 -9.85 11.23
CA GLU A 224 16.41 -10.15 10.75
C GLU A 224 16.96 -9.06 9.81
N SER A 225 16.13 -8.08 9.38
CA SER A 225 16.48 -7.09 8.34
C SER A 225 16.70 -5.70 8.91
N LYS A 226 17.72 -5.00 8.40
CA LYS A 226 18.03 -3.62 8.79
C LYS A 226 17.49 -2.59 7.80
N THR A 227 17.22 -3.00 6.57
CA THR A 227 16.75 -2.13 5.49
C THR A 227 15.52 -2.73 4.81
N PRO A 228 14.66 -1.89 4.18
CA PRO A 228 13.52 -2.40 3.41
C PRO A 228 13.96 -3.29 2.23
N GLU A 229 15.15 -3.06 1.68
CA GLU A 229 15.72 -3.91 0.62
C GLU A 229 16.04 -5.32 1.15
N GLU A 230 16.81 -5.41 2.25
CA GLU A 230 17.12 -6.71 2.88
C GLU A 230 15.85 -7.49 3.19
N TRP A 231 14.81 -6.81 3.70
CA TRP A 231 13.56 -7.45 4.06
C TRP A 231 12.81 -8.00 2.85
N ILE A 232 12.62 -7.19 1.80
CA ILE A 232 11.94 -7.65 0.58
C ILE A 232 12.71 -8.80 -0.06
N LEU A 233 14.04 -8.72 -0.17
CA LEU A 233 14.86 -9.77 -0.75
C LEU A 233 14.86 -11.07 0.09
N ALA A 234 14.75 -10.96 1.43
CA ALA A 234 14.59 -12.13 2.29
C ALA A 234 13.24 -12.83 2.06
N MET A 235 12.17 -12.06 1.91
CA MET A 235 10.84 -12.60 1.57
C MET A 235 10.78 -13.16 0.15
N GLU A 236 11.41 -12.50 -0.83
CA GLU A 236 11.50 -13.00 -2.21
C GLU A 236 12.19 -14.36 -2.27
N LYS A 237 13.26 -14.58 -1.52
CA LYS A 237 13.90 -15.91 -1.43
C LYS A 237 12.91 -16.97 -0.98
N ILE A 238 12.03 -16.70 -0.02
CA ILE A 238 10.99 -17.63 0.41
C ILE A 238 10.00 -17.88 -0.74
N LEU A 239 9.52 -16.83 -1.38
CA LEU A 239 8.61 -16.89 -2.53
C LEU A 239 9.20 -17.81 -3.61
N LEU A 240 10.45 -17.58 -4.02
CA LEU A 240 11.12 -18.33 -5.08
C LEU A 240 11.28 -19.83 -4.77
N THR A 241 11.20 -20.25 -3.50
CA THR A 241 11.19 -21.69 -3.15
C THR A 241 9.83 -22.35 -3.36
N ARG A 242 8.77 -21.58 -3.59
CA ARG A 242 7.38 -22.06 -3.61
C ARG A 242 6.69 -21.90 -4.97
N VAL A 243 7.15 -20.93 -5.77
CA VAL A 243 6.55 -20.66 -7.08
C VAL A 243 6.91 -21.75 -8.09
N THR A 244 6.03 -21.91 -9.07
CA THR A 244 6.23 -22.73 -10.26
C THR A 244 6.60 -21.84 -11.45
N THR A 245 6.84 -22.44 -12.62
CA THR A 245 7.28 -21.72 -13.83
C THR A 245 6.22 -20.80 -14.44
N ASP A 246 4.96 -20.91 -14.02
CA ASP A 246 3.79 -20.15 -14.51
C ASP A 246 3.17 -19.23 -13.45
N ASN A 247 3.89 -18.97 -12.36
CA ASN A 247 3.43 -18.08 -11.30
C ASN A 247 3.11 -16.67 -11.82
N ASP A 248 2.26 -15.97 -11.09
CA ASP A 248 1.83 -14.60 -11.45
C ASP A 248 2.95 -13.57 -11.28
N ASN A 249 2.71 -12.36 -11.80
CA ASN A 249 3.52 -11.22 -11.48
C ASN A 249 3.54 -11.03 -9.96
N TYR A 250 4.67 -10.64 -9.40
CA TYR A 250 4.77 -10.37 -7.97
C TYR A 250 5.47 -9.06 -7.71
N THR A 251 4.84 -8.23 -6.90
CA THR A 251 5.33 -6.90 -6.58
C THR A 251 5.20 -6.63 -5.09
N ALA A 252 6.25 -6.07 -4.50
CA ALA A 252 6.25 -5.61 -3.13
C ALA A 252 6.96 -4.26 -3.00
N ALA A 253 6.44 -3.40 -2.12
CA ALA A 253 7.06 -2.15 -1.72
C ALA A 253 7.06 -2.03 -0.20
N ALA A 254 8.23 -1.75 0.39
CA ALA A 254 8.40 -1.59 1.83
C ALA A 254 8.81 -0.16 2.18
N VAL A 255 8.33 0.30 3.34
CA VAL A 255 8.69 1.60 3.93
C VAL A 255 9.01 1.39 5.40
N PHE A 256 10.23 1.77 5.81
CA PHE A 256 10.65 1.80 7.20
C PHE A 256 10.64 3.23 7.71
N CYS A 257 9.95 3.47 8.81
CA CYS A 257 9.85 4.75 9.53
C CYS A 257 10.47 4.60 10.92
N ARG A 258 11.69 5.12 11.09
CA ARG A 258 12.49 5.04 12.30
C ARG A 258 12.79 6.40 12.90
#